data_ed834891d9bf182c80a7ec9f73283eee
#
_entry.id   ed834891d9bf182c80a7ec9f73283eee
#
_cell.length_a   1.000
_cell.length_b   1.000
_cell.length_c   1.000
_cell.angle_alpha   90.00
_cell.angle_beta   90.00
_cell.angle_gamma   90.00
#
_symmetry.space_group_name_H-M   'P 1'
#
loop_
_entity.id
_entity.type
_entity.pdbx_description
1 polymer ?
#
loop_
_entity_poly.entity_id
_entity_poly.type
_entity_poly.pdbx_seq_one_letter_code
_entity_poly.pdbx_strand_id
1 'polypeptide(L)'
;MKGDLAIRPIDVLVQKRKSSNYLLFELVPALRAKGLRVEIQSNWVEDIVRLFNDSKVFLYDSTEHWSAAGVTEVFGLPPVEAMACGCIVFSSLNHALSDILTPGEIGHQIGCGSLSNDVNRIIAAVCNPSDWKSSSTGLDLALRELSEESHVKRWKDVLHQIDQLVPIIYESNFIKQRSRIRIVTIKLFDKVRFFISKLLVTS
;
A
#
# COMPACT_ATOMS: atom_id res chain seq x y z
N MET A 1 15.34 -3.51 17.93
CA MET A 1 16.59 -2.77 17.57
C MET A 1 16.68 -2.76 16.06
N LYS A 2 16.62 -1.59 15.42
CA LYS A 2 16.81 -1.46 13.96
C LYS A 2 18.29 -1.72 13.69
N GLY A 3 18.65 -2.90 13.14
CA GLY A 3 20.02 -3.26 12.79
C GLY A 3 20.61 -2.34 11.72
N ASP A 4 21.93 -2.30 11.61
CA ASP A 4 22.61 -1.54 10.57
C ASP A 4 22.23 -2.09 9.18
N LEU A 5 21.68 -1.23 8.31
CA LEU A 5 21.29 -1.61 6.95
C LEU A 5 22.47 -2.16 6.13
N ALA A 6 23.68 -1.70 6.39
CA ALA A 6 24.87 -2.12 5.63
C ALA A 6 25.15 -3.63 5.73
N ILE A 7 24.78 -4.27 6.86
CA ILE A 7 25.05 -5.69 7.12
C ILE A 7 23.89 -6.63 6.77
N ARG A 8 22.76 -6.08 6.31
CA ARG A 8 21.60 -6.91 5.95
C ARG A 8 21.89 -7.79 4.74
N PRO A 9 21.56 -9.10 4.80
CA PRO A 9 21.95 -10.06 3.76
C PRO A 9 21.18 -9.89 2.44
N ILE A 10 19.97 -9.33 2.45
CA ILE A 10 19.13 -9.13 1.27
C ILE A 10 19.23 -7.67 0.84
N ASP A 11 19.67 -7.43 -0.40
CA ASP A 11 19.77 -6.07 -0.92
C ASP A 11 18.37 -5.50 -1.22
N VAL A 12 17.53 -6.32 -1.89
CA VAL A 12 16.18 -5.92 -2.30
C VAL A 12 15.19 -7.04 -2.02
N LEU A 13 14.12 -6.74 -1.33
CA LEU A 13 12.98 -7.63 -1.09
C LEU A 13 11.78 -7.19 -1.93
N VAL A 14 11.10 -8.15 -2.54
CA VAL A 14 9.86 -7.95 -3.31
C VAL A 14 8.83 -8.98 -2.84
N GLN A 15 7.60 -8.57 -2.59
CA GLN A 15 6.49 -9.51 -2.44
C GLN A 15 5.88 -9.80 -3.82
N LYS A 16 5.83 -11.08 -4.23
CA LYS A 16 5.23 -11.48 -5.52
C LYS A 16 3.74 -11.19 -5.58
N ARG A 17 3.04 -11.40 -4.45
CA ARG A 17 1.60 -11.18 -4.38
C ARG A 17 1.28 -9.70 -4.61
N LYS A 18 0.40 -9.40 -5.54
CA LYS A 18 -0.03 -8.06 -5.96
C LYS A 18 1.01 -7.23 -6.72
N SER A 19 2.22 -7.74 -6.96
CA SER A 19 3.24 -7.01 -7.71
C SER A 19 2.87 -6.82 -9.17
N SER A 20 3.23 -5.65 -9.71
CA SER A 20 3.06 -5.32 -11.13
C SER A 20 3.97 -6.14 -12.05
N ASN A 21 3.62 -6.23 -13.33
CA ASN A 21 4.46 -6.81 -14.36
C ASN A 21 5.78 -6.05 -14.50
N TYR A 22 5.73 -4.72 -14.44
CA TYR A 22 6.91 -3.87 -14.44
C TYR A 22 7.89 -4.28 -13.34
N LEU A 23 7.40 -4.44 -12.11
CA LEU A 23 8.25 -4.81 -10.98
C LEU A 23 8.87 -6.19 -11.16
N LEU A 24 8.07 -7.20 -11.56
CA LEU A 24 8.52 -8.60 -11.60
C LEU A 24 9.34 -8.93 -12.84
N PHE A 25 8.99 -8.38 -14.01
CA PHE A 25 9.56 -8.80 -15.29
C PHE A 25 10.55 -7.79 -15.90
N GLU A 26 10.59 -6.55 -15.41
CA GLU A 26 11.53 -5.54 -15.89
C GLU A 26 12.51 -5.12 -14.79
N LEU A 27 12.02 -4.58 -13.68
CA LEU A 27 12.87 -3.99 -12.63
C LEU A 27 13.69 -5.04 -11.89
N VAL A 28 13.09 -6.14 -11.43
CA VAL A 28 13.80 -7.22 -10.72
C VAL A 28 14.91 -7.85 -11.58
N PRO A 29 14.65 -8.25 -12.86
CA PRO A 29 15.73 -8.76 -13.72
C PRO A 29 16.85 -7.75 -13.92
N ALA A 30 16.54 -6.46 -14.09
CA ALA A 30 17.54 -5.40 -14.28
C ALA A 30 18.41 -5.22 -13.03
N LEU A 31 17.82 -5.27 -11.82
CA LEU A 31 18.56 -5.19 -10.56
C LEU A 31 19.48 -6.42 -10.37
N ARG A 32 18.99 -7.62 -10.67
CA ARG A 32 19.81 -8.84 -10.63
C ARG A 32 20.96 -8.81 -11.62
N ALA A 33 20.75 -8.28 -12.84
CA ALA A 33 21.80 -8.09 -13.84
C ALA A 33 22.90 -7.11 -13.37
N LYS A 34 22.59 -6.22 -12.42
CA LYS A 34 23.55 -5.34 -11.74
C LYS A 34 24.23 -5.97 -10.52
N GLY A 35 23.98 -7.24 -10.26
CA GLY A 35 24.63 -8.00 -9.16
C GLY A 35 23.95 -7.87 -7.80
N LEU A 36 22.78 -7.26 -7.70
CA LEU A 36 22.05 -7.15 -6.43
C LEU A 36 21.40 -8.49 -6.06
N ARG A 37 21.40 -8.80 -4.77
CA ARG A 37 20.67 -9.95 -4.19
C ARG A 37 19.20 -9.56 -4.02
N VAL A 38 18.38 -9.98 -4.99
CA VAL A 38 16.95 -9.72 -4.99
C VAL A 38 16.19 -10.97 -4.56
N GLU A 39 15.55 -10.90 -3.40
CA GLU A 39 14.66 -11.94 -2.87
C GLU A 39 13.22 -11.65 -3.28
N ILE A 40 12.54 -12.68 -3.82
CA ILE A 40 11.11 -12.60 -4.16
C ILE A 40 10.35 -13.51 -3.21
N GLN A 41 9.65 -12.92 -2.27
CA GLN A 41 8.78 -13.63 -1.35
C GLN A 41 7.51 -14.06 -2.10
N SER A 42 7.41 -15.38 -2.38
CA SER A 42 6.29 -15.97 -3.14
C SER A 42 5.33 -16.75 -2.26
N ASN A 43 5.82 -17.33 -1.18
CA ASN A 43 5.08 -18.20 -0.28
C ASN A 43 4.77 -17.50 1.05
N TRP A 44 3.95 -18.15 1.87
CA TRP A 44 3.75 -17.71 3.24
C TRP A 44 5.07 -17.74 4.02
N VAL A 45 5.28 -16.73 4.88
CA VAL A 45 6.46 -16.58 5.72
C VAL A 45 6.00 -16.52 7.17
N GLU A 46 6.59 -17.35 8.02
CA GLU A 46 6.24 -17.42 9.43
C GLU A 46 6.62 -16.13 10.18
N ASP A 47 7.79 -15.56 9.85
CA ASP A 47 8.30 -14.33 10.45
C ASP A 47 8.62 -13.29 9.37
N ILE A 48 7.60 -12.51 9.00
CA ILE A 48 7.74 -11.42 8.03
C ILE A 48 8.61 -10.28 8.58
N VAL A 49 8.60 -10.07 9.90
CA VAL A 49 9.40 -9.03 10.56
C VAL A 49 10.88 -9.33 10.40
N ARG A 50 11.27 -10.59 10.58
CA ARG A 50 12.65 -11.05 10.33
C ARG A 50 13.05 -10.82 8.88
N LEU A 51 12.19 -11.17 7.92
CA LEU A 51 12.47 -10.98 6.50
C LEU A 51 12.69 -9.49 6.16
N PHE A 52 11.88 -8.59 6.72
CA PHE A 52 12.11 -7.16 6.57
C PHE A 52 13.40 -6.69 7.24
N ASN A 53 13.72 -7.19 8.46
CA ASN A 53 14.96 -6.83 9.14
C ASN A 53 16.21 -7.34 8.43
N ASP A 54 16.11 -8.39 7.64
CA ASP A 54 17.19 -8.95 6.82
C ASP A 54 17.34 -8.22 5.46
N SER A 55 16.44 -7.28 5.13
CA SER A 55 16.37 -6.61 3.83
C SER A 55 16.73 -5.12 3.94
N LYS A 56 17.53 -4.61 2.98
CA LYS A 56 17.90 -3.18 2.90
C LYS A 56 16.80 -2.35 2.29
N VAL A 57 16.33 -2.77 1.11
CA VAL A 57 15.30 -2.09 0.31
C VAL A 57 14.09 -3.01 0.17
N PHE A 58 12.89 -2.44 0.29
CA PHE A 58 11.64 -3.12 -0.01
C PHE A 58 10.96 -2.43 -1.19
N LEU A 59 10.62 -3.21 -2.23
CA LEU A 59 9.89 -2.72 -3.40
C LEU A 59 8.44 -3.19 -3.35
N TYR A 60 7.52 -2.25 -3.58
CA TYR A 60 6.10 -2.51 -3.59
C TYR A 60 5.39 -1.74 -4.71
N ASP A 61 4.75 -2.46 -5.62
CA ASP A 61 3.91 -1.87 -6.66
C ASP A 61 2.68 -2.73 -6.90
N SER A 62 1.55 -2.28 -6.38
CA SER A 62 0.26 -2.97 -6.46
C SER A 62 -0.71 -2.31 -7.45
N THR A 63 -0.28 -1.33 -8.23
CA THR A 63 -1.15 -0.52 -9.09
C THR A 63 -1.90 -1.37 -10.11
N GLU A 64 -1.20 -2.24 -10.84
CA GLU A 64 -1.82 -3.12 -11.85
C GLU A 64 -2.82 -4.09 -11.22
N HIS A 65 -2.46 -4.68 -10.07
CA HIS A 65 -3.33 -5.63 -9.37
C HIS A 65 -4.68 -5.02 -9.01
N TRP A 66 -4.66 -3.83 -8.43
CA TRP A 66 -5.89 -3.17 -8.00
C TRP A 66 -6.68 -2.57 -9.16
N SER A 67 -6.00 -2.05 -10.17
CA SER A 67 -6.65 -1.59 -11.41
C SER A 67 -7.38 -2.72 -12.10
N ALA A 68 -6.76 -3.89 -12.22
CA ALA A 68 -7.40 -5.08 -12.80
C ALA A 68 -8.60 -5.59 -11.98
N ALA A 69 -8.57 -5.40 -10.66
CA ALA A 69 -9.69 -5.74 -9.78
C ALA A 69 -10.80 -4.69 -9.77
N GLY A 70 -10.62 -3.53 -10.42
CA GLY A 70 -11.57 -2.42 -10.41
C GLY A 70 -11.72 -1.73 -9.04
N VAL A 71 -10.71 -1.87 -8.19
CA VAL A 71 -10.64 -1.28 -6.84
C VAL A 71 -9.27 -0.62 -6.65
N THR A 72 -9.01 -0.13 -5.45
CA THR A 72 -7.78 0.60 -5.11
C THR A 72 -7.15 0.04 -3.85
N GLU A 73 -5.87 0.34 -3.61
CA GLU A 73 -5.21 0.02 -2.35
C GLU A 73 -5.90 0.77 -1.20
N VAL A 74 -6.37 0.02 -0.20
CA VAL A 74 -7.12 0.60 0.91
C VAL A 74 -6.19 1.13 2.00
N PHE A 75 -5.06 0.46 2.27
CA PHE A 75 -4.16 0.87 3.36
C PHE A 75 -2.67 0.72 3.02
N GLY A 76 -2.24 -0.37 2.35
CA GLY A 76 -0.83 -0.59 2.02
C GLY A 76 0.03 -0.98 3.24
N LEU A 77 -0.43 -1.94 4.05
CA LEU A 77 0.31 -2.44 5.24
C LEU A 77 1.76 -2.83 4.95
N PRO A 78 2.10 -3.61 3.90
CA PRO A 78 3.46 -4.08 3.71
C PRO A 78 4.53 -2.98 3.60
N PRO A 79 4.33 -1.86 2.89
CA PRO A 79 5.25 -0.73 2.92
C PRO A 79 5.45 -0.15 4.32
N VAL A 80 4.38 -0.01 5.10
CA VAL A 80 4.44 0.53 6.47
C VAL A 80 5.21 -0.40 7.41
N GLU A 81 4.93 -1.69 7.35
CA GLU A 81 5.63 -2.72 8.12
C GLU A 81 7.13 -2.78 7.77
N ALA A 82 7.47 -2.70 6.48
CA ALA A 82 8.85 -2.63 6.03
C ALA A 82 9.57 -1.38 6.55
N MET A 83 8.92 -0.21 6.51
CA MET A 83 9.47 1.03 7.08
C MET A 83 9.66 0.93 8.60
N ALA A 84 8.71 0.33 9.31
CA ALA A 84 8.82 0.09 10.76
C ALA A 84 10.02 -0.79 11.11
N CYS A 85 10.35 -1.77 10.25
CA CYS A 85 11.56 -2.58 10.35
C CYS A 85 12.83 -1.87 9.84
N GLY A 86 12.71 -0.64 9.37
CA GLY A 86 13.83 0.19 8.93
C GLY A 86 14.30 -0.09 7.51
N CYS A 87 13.51 -0.75 6.66
CA CYS A 87 13.78 -0.84 5.22
C CYS A 87 13.65 0.54 4.56
N ILE A 88 14.45 0.77 3.52
CA ILE A 88 14.20 1.84 2.57
C ILE A 88 13.10 1.36 1.63
N VAL A 89 11.97 2.06 1.60
CA VAL A 89 10.81 1.64 0.81
C VAL A 89 10.73 2.41 -0.50
N PHE A 90 10.64 1.68 -1.60
CA PHE A 90 10.26 2.20 -2.91
C PHE A 90 8.89 1.64 -3.29
N SER A 91 7.94 2.51 -3.57
CA SER A 91 6.56 2.09 -3.86
C SER A 91 5.94 2.91 -4.99
N SER A 92 4.97 2.31 -5.67
CA SER A 92 4.01 3.09 -6.44
C SER A 92 3.15 3.91 -5.49
N LEU A 93 2.81 5.15 -5.87
CA LEU A 93 1.88 5.98 -5.12
C LEU A 93 0.48 5.76 -5.69
N ASN A 94 -0.34 5.05 -4.95
CA ASN A 94 -1.74 4.83 -5.27
C ASN A 94 -2.59 4.99 -4.01
N HIS A 95 -3.60 5.84 -4.10
CA HIS A 95 -4.61 6.07 -3.07
C HIS A 95 -4.04 6.14 -1.63
N ALA A 96 -4.36 5.19 -0.75
CA ALA A 96 -3.95 5.23 0.65
C ALA A 96 -2.43 5.31 0.88
N LEU A 97 -1.62 4.82 -0.07
CA LEU A 97 -0.17 4.97 0.03
C LEU A 97 0.28 6.42 -0.15
N SER A 98 -0.49 7.24 -0.88
CA SER A 98 -0.19 8.67 -1.02
C SER A 98 -0.40 9.48 0.27
N ASP A 99 -1.22 8.96 1.19
CA ASP A 99 -1.44 9.58 2.50
C ASP A 99 -0.30 9.26 3.49
N ILE A 100 0.48 8.22 3.23
CA ILE A 100 1.53 7.70 4.12
C ILE A 100 2.92 8.02 3.59
N LEU A 101 3.12 7.85 2.27
CA LEU A 101 4.41 8.02 1.62
C LEU A 101 4.57 9.43 1.06
N THR A 102 5.53 10.17 1.61
CA THR A 102 5.98 11.44 1.03
C THR A 102 7.29 11.18 0.31
N PRO A 103 7.32 11.16 -1.05
CA PRO A 103 8.51 10.82 -1.81
C PRO A 103 9.72 11.69 -1.44
N GLY A 104 10.83 11.03 -1.09
CA GLY A 104 12.07 11.70 -0.68
C GLY A 104 12.15 12.01 0.82
N GLU A 105 11.05 11.95 1.55
CA GLU A 105 11.01 12.17 3.01
C GLU A 105 10.63 10.89 3.75
N ILE A 106 9.49 10.29 3.37
CA ILE A 106 8.99 9.02 3.91
C ILE A 106 8.78 8.07 2.74
N GLY A 107 9.81 7.30 2.40
CA GLY A 107 9.81 6.41 1.24
C GLY A 107 10.10 7.12 -0.08
N HIS A 108 10.09 6.34 -1.14
CA HIS A 108 10.44 6.77 -2.49
C HIS A 108 9.47 6.19 -3.50
N GLN A 109 9.21 6.95 -4.57
CA GLN A 109 8.32 6.50 -5.64
C GLN A 109 9.09 5.75 -6.73
N ILE A 110 8.48 4.68 -7.30
CA ILE A 110 8.92 3.97 -8.50
C ILE A 110 7.85 3.98 -9.59
N GLY A 111 8.25 3.59 -10.80
CA GLY A 111 7.32 3.45 -11.93
C GLY A 111 6.88 4.77 -12.57
N CYS A 112 7.50 5.90 -12.21
CA CYS A 112 7.15 7.22 -12.75
C CYS A 112 8.20 7.76 -13.73
N GLY A 113 9.32 7.10 -13.83
CA GLY A 113 10.43 7.47 -14.72
C GLY A 113 10.79 6.34 -15.68
N SER A 114 12.03 6.33 -16.13
CA SER A 114 12.57 5.21 -16.91
C SER A 114 13.04 4.08 -15.99
N LEU A 115 13.04 2.85 -16.51
CA LEU A 115 13.61 1.68 -15.83
C LEU A 115 15.05 1.96 -15.35
N SER A 116 15.87 2.60 -16.17
CA SER A 116 17.25 2.94 -15.81
C SER A 116 17.32 3.91 -14.62
N ASN A 117 16.39 4.85 -14.52
CA ASN A 117 16.33 5.77 -13.39
C ASN A 117 15.97 5.02 -12.09
N ASP A 118 14.96 4.15 -12.12
CA ASP A 118 14.58 3.37 -10.94
C ASP A 118 15.71 2.43 -10.52
N VAL A 119 16.36 1.74 -11.46
CA VAL A 119 17.52 0.87 -11.20
C VAL A 119 18.64 1.66 -10.51
N ASN A 120 19.03 2.83 -11.05
CA ASN A 120 20.10 3.63 -10.49
C ASN A 120 19.80 4.13 -9.08
N ARG A 121 18.56 4.56 -8.84
CA ARG A 121 18.11 5.02 -7.51
C ARG A 121 18.14 3.89 -6.48
N ILE A 122 17.68 2.70 -6.84
CA ILE A 122 17.68 1.54 -5.96
C ILE A 122 19.11 1.09 -5.67
N ILE A 123 20.00 1.06 -6.67
CA ILE A 123 21.41 0.75 -6.45
C ILE A 123 22.05 1.78 -5.50
N ALA A 124 21.80 3.06 -5.70
CA ALA A 124 22.28 4.11 -4.81
C ALA A 124 21.78 3.91 -3.37
N ALA A 125 20.52 3.54 -3.19
CA ALA A 125 19.94 3.26 -1.87
C ALA A 125 20.56 2.02 -1.19
N VAL A 126 20.90 0.99 -1.96
CA VAL A 126 21.59 -0.21 -1.44
C VAL A 126 23.04 0.10 -1.06
N CYS A 127 23.74 0.90 -1.87
CA CYS A 127 25.15 1.25 -1.65
C CYS A 127 25.34 2.29 -0.54
N ASN A 128 24.46 3.30 -0.47
CA ASN A 128 24.54 4.41 0.47
C ASN A 128 23.21 4.55 1.26
N PRO A 129 22.88 3.60 2.14
CA PRO A 129 21.57 3.57 2.79
C PRO A 129 21.27 4.81 3.64
N SER A 130 22.30 5.47 4.18
CA SER A 130 22.17 6.68 5.00
C SER A 130 21.46 7.83 4.28
N ASP A 131 21.71 7.97 2.99
CA ASP A 131 21.21 9.07 2.17
C ASP A 131 19.75 8.85 1.73
N TRP A 132 19.27 7.61 1.87
CA TRP A 132 17.96 7.17 1.40
C TRP A 132 16.99 6.79 2.52
N LYS A 133 17.47 6.73 3.76
CA LYS A 133 16.60 6.49 4.91
C LYS A 133 15.59 7.61 5.06
N SER A 134 14.36 7.23 5.34
CA SER A 134 13.34 8.17 5.78
C SER A 134 13.82 8.99 6.98
N SER A 135 13.46 10.25 7.02
CA SER A 135 13.66 11.11 8.19
C SER A 135 13.12 10.41 9.44
N SER A 136 13.94 10.27 10.47
CA SER A 136 13.51 9.59 11.71
C SER A 136 12.30 10.28 12.32
N THR A 137 12.26 11.60 12.31
CA THR A 137 11.16 12.39 12.86
C THR A 137 9.88 12.20 12.04
N GLY A 138 9.96 12.26 10.72
CA GLY A 138 8.80 12.05 9.83
C GLY A 138 8.26 10.63 9.91
N LEU A 139 9.14 9.64 9.88
CA LEU A 139 8.75 8.24 10.01
C LEU A 139 8.13 7.94 11.38
N ASP A 140 8.73 8.42 12.47
CA ASP A 140 8.20 8.21 13.82
C ASP A 140 6.83 8.88 13.99
N LEU A 141 6.62 10.06 13.39
CA LEU A 141 5.32 10.71 13.38
C LEU A 141 4.28 9.88 12.60
N ALA A 142 4.60 9.44 11.38
CA ALA A 142 3.71 8.61 10.58
C ALA A 142 3.36 7.29 11.28
N LEU A 143 4.33 6.61 11.89
CA LEU A 143 4.10 5.37 12.62
C LEU A 143 3.26 5.58 13.89
N ARG A 144 3.41 6.72 14.60
CA ARG A 144 2.53 7.08 15.73
C ARG A 144 1.09 7.30 15.29
N GLU A 145 0.88 7.98 14.17
CA GLU A 145 -0.45 8.17 13.59
C GLU A 145 -1.15 6.84 13.24
N LEU A 146 -0.36 5.82 12.89
CA LEU A 146 -0.83 4.48 12.57
C LEU A 146 -0.86 3.52 13.79
N SER A 147 -0.51 4.01 15.00
CA SER A 147 -0.54 3.21 16.22
C SER A 147 -1.95 2.81 16.62
N GLU A 148 -2.07 1.72 17.38
CA GLU A 148 -3.35 1.26 17.94
C GLU A 148 -4.02 2.34 18.78
N GLU A 149 -3.25 3.07 19.58
CA GLU A 149 -3.76 4.15 20.42
C GLU A 149 -4.39 5.28 19.60
N SER A 150 -3.70 5.73 18.54
CA SER A 150 -4.21 6.76 17.62
C SER A 150 -5.45 6.26 16.87
N HIS A 151 -5.47 4.99 16.49
CA HIS A 151 -6.61 4.37 15.84
C HIS A 151 -7.84 4.30 16.77
N VAL A 152 -7.67 3.82 17.99
CA VAL A 152 -8.74 3.76 19.00
C VAL A 152 -9.27 5.15 19.33
N LYS A 153 -8.39 6.15 19.47
CA LYS A 153 -8.80 7.54 19.70
C LYS A 153 -9.68 8.06 18.56
N ARG A 154 -9.23 7.90 17.31
CA ARG A 154 -10.02 8.33 16.12
C ARG A 154 -11.38 7.66 16.06
N TRP A 155 -11.45 6.36 16.33
CA TRP A 155 -12.74 5.66 16.37
C TRP A 155 -13.66 6.20 17.47
N LYS A 156 -13.15 6.46 18.67
CA LYS A 156 -13.94 7.08 19.74
C LYS A 156 -14.50 8.44 19.33
N ASP A 157 -13.68 9.27 18.68
CA ASP A 157 -14.11 10.59 18.21
C ASP A 157 -15.18 10.48 17.12
N VAL A 158 -15.04 9.54 16.17
CA VAL A 158 -16.06 9.29 15.13
C VAL A 158 -17.36 8.77 15.74
N LEU A 159 -17.29 7.81 16.66
CA LEU A 159 -18.48 7.26 17.33
C LEU A 159 -19.20 8.35 18.14
N HIS A 160 -18.45 9.19 18.86
CA HIS A 160 -19.03 10.31 19.58
C HIS A 160 -19.76 11.30 18.65
N GLN A 161 -19.16 11.62 17.49
CA GLN A 161 -19.84 12.47 16.48
C GLN A 161 -21.12 11.81 15.94
N ILE A 162 -21.09 10.50 15.69
CA ILE A 162 -22.28 9.75 15.26
C ILE A 162 -23.38 9.83 16.34
N ASP A 163 -23.04 9.59 17.61
CA ASP A 163 -23.98 9.66 18.72
C ASP A 163 -24.64 11.05 18.84
N GLN A 164 -23.90 12.11 18.56
CA GLN A 164 -24.46 13.48 18.52
C GLN A 164 -25.40 13.72 17.32
N LEU A 165 -25.14 13.07 16.19
CA LEU A 165 -25.95 13.23 14.98
C LEU A 165 -27.24 12.38 14.99
N VAL A 166 -27.23 11.23 15.66
CA VAL A 166 -28.36 10.30 15.69
C VAL A 166 -29.67 10.97 16.15
N PRO A 167 -29.73 11.75 17.26
CA PRO A 167 -30.94 12.44 17.67
C PRO A 167 -31.47 13.40 16.59
N ILE A 168 -30.57 14.18 15.96
CA ILE A 168 -30.90 15.16 14.93
C ILE A 168 -31.52 14.47 13.69
N ILE A 169 -30.96 13.31 13.32
CA ILE A 169 -31.44 12.51 12.18
C ILE A 169 -32.83 11.94 12.49
N TYR A 170 -33.07 11.47 13.71
CA TYR A 170 -34.37 10.96 14.14
C TYR A 170 -35.43 12.06 14.16
N GLU A 171 -35.13 13.23 14.68
CA GLU A 171 -36.05 14.38 14.74
C GLU A 171 -36.37 14.94 13.36
N SER A 172 -35.38 14.96 12.44
CA SER A 172 -35.54 15.55 11.11
C SER A 172 -36.24 14.67 10.09
N ASN A 173 -36.60 13.42 10.41
CA ASN A 173 -37.08 12.42 9.44
C ASN A 173 -36.21 12.31 8.17
N PHE A 174 -34.92 12.66 8.29
CA PHE A 174 -34.00 12.77 7.16
C PHE A 174 -33.75 11.42 6.47
N ILE A 175 -33.85 10.32 7.23
CA ILE A 175 -33.78 8.96 6.70
C ILE A 175 -35.18 8.43 6.53
N LYS A 176 -35.82 8.73 5.41
CA LYS A 176 -37.02 7.99 5.01
C LYS A 176 -36.63 6.53 4.82
N GLN A 177 -37.18 5.66 5.67
CA GLN A 177 -37.00 4.23 5.57
C GLN A 177 -37.38 3.77 4.16
N ARG A 178 -36.41 3.43 3.33
CA ARG A 178 -36.67 2.89 1.99
C ARG A 178 -37.46 1.61 2.13
N SER A 179 -38.64 1.55 1.53
CA SER A 179 -39.43 0.32 1.54
C SER A 179 -38.60 -0.85 0.99
N ARG A 180 -38.74 -2.05 1.57
CA ARG A 180 -38.05 -3.27 1.12
C ARG A 180 -38.23 -3.51 -0.37
N ILE A 181 -39.40 -3.16 -0.91
CA ILE A 181 -39.74 -3.26 -2.34
C ILE A 181 -38.80 -2.38 -3.18
N ARG A 182 -38.52 -1.15 -2.75
CA ARG A 182 -37.63 -0.22 -3.47
C ARG A 182 -36.17 -0.66 -3.48
N ILE A 183 -35.72 -1.31 -2.41
CA ILE A 183 -34.35 -1.88 -2.32
C ILE A 183 -34.24 -3.09 -3.23
N VAL A 184 -35.26 -3.94 -3.29
CA VAL A 184 -35.28 -5.14 -4.15
C VAL A 184 -35.32 -4.73 -5.63
N THR A 185 -36.12 -3.73 -6.00
CA THR A 185 -36.19 -3.22 -7.37
C THR A 185 -34.86 -2.60 -7.83
N ILE A 186 -34.18 -1.83 -7.00
CA ILE A 186 -32.85 -1.28 -7.33
C ILE A 186 -31.85 -2.40 -7.56
N LYS A 187 -31.78 -3.39 -6.66
CA LYS A 187 -30.86 -4.54 -6.80
C LYS A 187 -31.17 -5.38 -8.05
N LEU A 188 -32.43 -5.50 -8.43
CA LEU A 188 -32.83 -6.20 -9.65
C LEU A 188 -32.40 -5.42 -10.89
N PHE A 189 -32.57 -4.11 -10.89
CA PHE A 189 -32.18 -3.22 -11.99
C PHE A 189 -30.66 -3.22 -12.20
N ASP A 190 -29.89 -3.19 -11.13
CA ASP A 190 -28.42 -3.27 -11.16
C ASP A 190 -27.94 -4.62 -11.71
N LYS A 191 -28.59 -5.74 -11.31
CA LYS A 191 -28.30 -7.06 -11.89
C LYS A 191 -28.60 -7.13 -13.39
N VAL A 192 -29.74 -6.60 -13.84
CA VAL A 192 -30.12 -6.59 -15.26
C VAL A 192 -29.15 -5.71 -16.06
N ARG A 193 -28.78 -4.54 -15.55
CA ARG A 193 -27.83 -3.64 -16.19
C ARG A 193 -26.43 -4.29 -16.31
N PHE A 194 -25.98 -4.98 -15.27
CA PHE A 194 -24.74 -5.74 -15.29
C PHE A 194 -24.77 -6.90 -16.32
N PHE A 195 -25.90 -7.58 -16.47
CA PHE A 195 -26.07 -8.66 -17.45
C PHE A 195 -26.04 -8.15 -18.89
N ILE A 196 -26.71 -7.01 -19.13
CA ILE A 196 -26.74 -6.35 -20.46
C ILE A 196 -25.34 -5.83 -20.82
N SER A 197 -24.60 -5.23 -19.88
CA SER A 197 -23.24 -4.76 -20.13
C SER A 197 -22.28 -5.90 -20.49
N LYS A 198 -22.44 -7.09 -19.88
CA LYS A 198 -21.67 -8.29 -20.26
C LYS A 198 -21.99 -8.78 -21.67
N LEU A 199 -23.24 -8.76 -22.09
CA LEU A 199 -23.64 -9.20 -23.43
C LEU A 199 -23.13 -8.28 -24.54
N LEU A 200 -23.00 -6.97 -24.24
CA LEU A 200 -22.50 -5.96 -25.20
C LEU A 200 -20.96 -5.96 -25.33
N VAL A 201 -20.23 -6.57 -24.42
CA VAL A 201 -18.77 -6.69 -24.46
C VAL A 201 -18.30 -7.97 -25.15
N THR A 202 -19.22 -8.95 -25.36
CA THR A 202 -18.92 -10.24 -25.99
C THR A 202 -19.41 -10.35 -27.44
N SER A 203 -19.95 -9.29 -27.99
CA SER A 203 -20.28 -9.12 -29.42
C SER A 203 -19.34 -8.09 -30.06
#